data_eaa84f0a0a28e0d226b74018ae7bce49
#
_entry.id   eaa84f0a0a28e0d226b74018ae7bce49
#
_cell.length_a   1.000
_cell.length_b   1.000
_cell.length_c   1.000
_cell.angle_alpha   90.00
_cell.angle_beta   90.00
_cell.angle_gamma   90.00
#
_symmetry.space_group_name_H-M   'P 1'
#
loop_
_entity.id
_entity.type
_entity.pdbx_description
1 polymer ?
#
loop_
_entity_poly.entity_id
_entity_poly.type
_entity_poly.pdbx_seq_one_letter_code
_entity_poly.pdbx_strand_id
1 'polypeptide(L)'
;FSDEVTNKKFIKKNKKFLGYYSFSNFKKRIYYLFNNILIWKYRKKSSSFIFRYYRLLNFQDFPIKMKSNKKKFSFKNFLIKLYVRLLSINFILFLIKKILNNKYFLNKDVSVYLKKINPDLVIYPTNAFEPLVSEIPIICKLYKTKSFFLIDNWDNLSSKSILINHPDYISVWGKQTANHANKIQNIPQKEILIGGTPRYDIFFKKEI
;
A
#
# COMPACT_ATOMS: atom_id res chain seq x y z
N PHE A 1 6.15 10.58 12.51
CA PHE A 1 5.35 9.48 13.07
C PHE A 1 6.11 8.18 12.99
N SER A 2 6.05 7.37 14.03
CA SER A 2 6.60 6.02 14.06
C SER A 2 5.54 5.06 14.59
N ASP A 3 5.62 3.80 14.18
CA ASP A 3 4.93 2.70 14.83
C ASP A 3 5.56 2.48 16.22
N GLU A 4 4.76 2.24 17.25
CA GLU A 4 5.16 2.17 18.66
C GLU A 4 6.32 1.18 18.95
N VAL A 5 6.55 0.24 18.02
CA VAL A 5 7.56 -0.82 18.17
C VAL A 5 8.96 -0.38 17.70
N THR A 6 9.06 0.65 16.85
CA THR A 6 10.28 0.79 16.05
C THR A 6 11.35 1.70 16.62
N ASN A 7 11.17 2.53 17.65
CA ASN A 7 12.35 3.26 18.12
C ASN A 7 12.21 4.17 19.34
N LYS A 8 12.25 3.61 20.53
CA LYS A 8 12.59 4.39 21.76
C LYS A 8 13.94 5.13 21.65
N LYS A 9 14.90 4.65 20.86
CA LYS A 9 16.20 5.31 20.62
C LYS A 9 16.12 6.52 19.67
N PHE A 10 15.26 6.46 18.65
CA PHE A 10 15.08 7.54 17.68
C PHE A 10 14.40 8.77 18.31
N ILE A 11 13.48 8.54 19.26
CA ILE A 11 12.72 9.56 19.95
C ILE A 11 13.60 10.45 20.82
N LYS A 12 14.59 9.88 21.52
CA LYS A 12 15.52 10.64 22.36
C LYS A 12 16.37 11.66 21.59
N LYS A 13 16.59 11.45 20.27
CA LYS A 13 17.45 12.31 19.44
C LYS A 13 16.67 13.39 18.66
N ASN A 14 15.36 13.27 18.46
CA ASN A 14 14.60 14.16 17.59
C ASN A 14 13.61 15.04 18.35
N LYS A 15 13.97 16.29 18.60
CA LYS A 15 13.12 17.32 19.23
C LYS A 15 11.80 17.61 18.46
N LYS A 16 11.65 17.12 17.24
CA LYS A 16 10.47 17.30 16.36
C LYS A 16 9.58 16.06 16.24
N PHE A 17 9.76 15.07 17.12
CA PHE A 17 8.88 13.90 17.15
C PHE A 17 7.48 14.30 17.61
N LEU A 18 6.48 14.07 16.76
CA LEU A 18 5.10 14.53 16.99
C LEU A 18 4.22 13.50 17.69
N GLY A 19 4.61 12.22 17.68
CA GLY A 19 3.86 11.16 18.32
C GLY A 19 3.81 9.85 17.54
N TYR A 20 3.05 8.91 18.09
CA TYR A 20 2.83 7.59 17.52
C TYR A 20 1.45 7.49 16.89
N TYR A 21 1.30 6.59 15.96
CA TYR A 21 0.01 6.12 15.51
C TYR A 21 -0.10 4.61 15.73
N SER A 22 -1.29 4.12 15.97
CA SER A 22 -1.53 2.70 16.11
C SER A 22 -2.73 2.26 15.26
N PHE A 23 -2.72 0.99 14.90
CA PHE A 23 -3.84 0.32 14.26
C PHE A 23 -4.24 -0.90 15.07
N SER A 24 -5.52 -1.06 15.34
CA SER A 24 -6.03 -2.31 15.90
C SER A 24 -5.76 -3.47 14.93
N ASN A 25 -5.56 -4.68 15.49
CA ASN A 25 -5.36 -5.88 14.68
C ASN A 25 -6.54 -6.15 13.73
N PHE A 26 -7.75 -5.82 14.14
CA PHE A 26 -8.95 -5.91 13.32
C PHE A 26 -8.84 -5.01 12.08
N LYS A 27 -8.46 -3.75 12.25
CA LYS A 27 -8.31 -2.78 11.17
C LYS A 27 -7.20 -3.18 10.20
N LYS A 28 -6.05 -3.62 10.72
CA LYS A 28 -4.95 -4.18 9.89
C LYS A 28 -5.43 -5.34 9.02
N ARG A 29 -6.21 -6.28 9.58
CA ARG A 29 -6.76 -7.43 8.85
C ARG A 29 -7.73 -7.01 7.75
N ILE A 30 -8.57 -6.01 7.97
CA ILE A 30 -9.50 -5.51 6.95
C ILE A 30 -8.73 -4.90 5.77
N TYR A 31 -7.74 -4.04 6.01
CA TYR A 31 -6.91 -3.47 4.95
C TYR A 31 -6.17 -4.56 4.18
N TYR A 32 -5.60 -5.53 4.88
CA TYR A 32 -4.92 -6.65 4.26
C TYR A 32 -5.85 -7.48 3.37
N LEU A 33 -7.04 -7.83 3.88
CA LEU A 33 -8.06 -8.56 3.12
C LEU A 33 -8.47 -7.79 1.87
N PHE A 34 -8.78 -6.51 2.02
CA PHE A 34 -9.21 -5.68 0.89
C PHE A 34 -8.11 -5.54 -0.16
N ASN A 35 -6.86 -5.37 0.26
CA ASN A 35 -5.73 -5.35 -0.66
C ASN A 35 -5.58 -6.66 -1.44
N ASN A 36 -5.76 -7.81 -0.79
CA ASN A 36 -5.74 -9.12 -1.47
C ASN A 36 -6.87 -9.28 -2.50
N ILE A 37 -8.06 -8.74 -2.22
CA ILE A 37 -9.18 -8.72 -3.18
C ILE A 37 -8.84 -7.85 -4.38
N LEU A 38 -8.21 -6.69 -4.17
CA LEU A 38 -7.75 -5.82 -5.25
C LEU A 38 -6.64 -6.48 -6.09
N ILE A 39 -5.68 -7.15 -5.46
CA ILE A 39 -4.63 -7.93 -6.15
C ILE A 39 -5.26 -9.02 -7.02
N TRP A 40 -6.25 -9.73 -6.51
CA TRP A 40 -7.01 -10.70 -7.30
C TRP A 40 -7.69 -10.04 -8.51
N LYS A 41 -8.40 -8.95 -8.28
CA LYS A 41 -9.10 -8.22 -9.33
C LYS A 41 -8.14 -7.77 -10.44
N TYR A 42 -7.00 -7.22 -10.05
CA TYR A 42 -6.01 -6.66 -10.96
C TYR A 42 -4.87 -7.62 -11.33
N ARG A 43 -5.01 -8.93 -11.03
CA ARG A 43 -3.94 -9.93 -11.22
C ARG A 43 -3.38 -9.99 -12.64
N LYS A 44 -4.17 -9.67 -13.65
CA LYS A 44 -3.72 -9.65 -15.05
C LYS A 44 -2.78 -8.48 -15.37
N LYS A 45 -2.70 -7.48 -14.51
CA LYS A 45 -1.84 -6.30 -14.72
C LYS A 45 -0.38 -6.54 -14.34
N SER A 46 -0.09 -7.58 -13.54
CA SER A 46 1.27 -7.91 -13.12
C SER A 46 1.41 -9.41 -12.89
N SER A 47 2.50 -10.01 -13.42
CA SER A 47 2.84 -11.41 -13.16
C SER A 47 3.03 -11.69 -11.66
N SER A 48 3.62 -10.76 -10.92
CA SER A 48 3.80 -10.88 -9.47
C SER A 48 2.48 -10.99 -8.72
N PHE A 49 1.42 -10.32 -9.19
CA PHE A 49 0.09 -10.45 -8.60
C PHE A 49 -0.54 -11.82 -8.88
N ILE A 50 -0.27 -12.41 -10.03
CA ILE A 50 -0.68 -13.79 -10.33
C ILE A 50 -0.04 -14.76 -9.35
N PHE A 51 1.29 -14.67 -9.13
CA PHE A 51 2.01 -15.51 -8.17
C PHE A 51 1.48 -15.31 -6.74
N ARG A 52 1.28 -14.07 -6.32
CA ARG A 52 0.76 -13.75 -5.00
C ARG A 52 -0.63 -14.32 -4.78
N TYR A 53 -1.49 -14.29 -5.80
CA TYR A 53 -2.79 -14.91 -5.75
C TYR A 53 -2.71 -16.43 -5.58
N TYR A 54 -1.86 -17.11 -6.35
CA TYR A 54 -1.67 -18.55 -6.20
C TYR A 54 -1.13 -18.91 -4.82
N ARG A 55 -0.25 -18.11 -4.25
CA ARG A 55 0.24 -18.28 -2.89
C ARG A 55 -0.87 -18.17 -1.85
N LEU A 56 -1.83 -17.28 -2.03
CA LEU A 56 -3.00 -17.15 -1.14
C LEU A 56 -3.92 -18.37 -1.21
N LEU A 57 -4.00 -19.03 -2.37
CA LEU A 57 -4.81 -20.23 -2.55
C LEU A 57 -4.12 -21.51 -2.06
N ASN A 58 -2.81 -21.58 -2.21
CA ASN A 58 -2.01 -22.76 -1.90
C ASN A 58 -1.08 -22.40 -0.73
N PHE A 59 -1.57 -22.51 0.49
CA PHE A 59 -0.85 -22.15 1.71
C PHE A 59 0.46 -22.93 1.96
N GLN A 60 0.84 -23.88 1.10
CA GLN A 60 1.98 -24.77 1.37
C GLN A 60 3.02 -24.93 0.26
N ASP A 61 2.74 -24.62 -1.02
CA ASP A 61 3.72 -24.92 -2.07
C ASP A 61 3.99 -23.75 -3.00
N PHE A 62 5.20 -23.22 -2.91
CA PHE A 62 5.79 -22.47 -4.01
C PHE A 62 6.00 -23.45 -5.18
N PRO A 63 5.45 -23.20 -6.36
CA PRO A 63 5.64 -24.11 -7.49
C PRO A 63 7.00 -23.89 -8.15
N ILE A 64 8.09 -24.22 -7.45
CA ILE A 64 9.37 -24.45 -8.14
C ILE A 64 9.38 -25.84 -8.81
N LYS A 65 8.42 -26.70 -8.49
CA LYS A 65 8.23 -28.00 -9.15
C LYS A 65 6.84 -28.08 -9.77
N MET A 66 6.68 -27.49 -10.96
CA MET A 66 5.58 -27.84 -11.85
C MET A 66 5.80 -29.24 -12.42
N LYS A 67 5.87 -30.26 -11.58
CA LYS A 67 5.70 -31.65 -12.01
C LYS A 67 4.33 -32.12 -11.52
N SER A 68 3.46 -32.26 -12.51
CA SER A 68 2.22 -33.01 -12.55
C SER A 68 1.88 -33.80 -11.27
N ASN A 69 1.14 -33.21 -10.36
CA ASN A 69 0.30 -34.00 -9.46
C ASN A 69 -1.13 -33.49 -9.63
N LYS A 70 -2.02 -34.44 -9.96
CA LYS A 70 -3.46 -34.25 -10.15
C LYS A 70 -3.99 -33.24 -9.13
N LYS A 71 -4.46 -32.10 -9.63
CA LYS A 71 -5.07 -31.06 -8.80
C LYS A 71 -6.22 -31.68 -8.00
N LYS A 72 -5.99 -32.08 -6.76
CA LYS A 72 -7.08 -32.45 -5.86
C LYS A 72 -7.97 -31.21 -5.74
N PHE A 73 -9.22 -31.36 -6.17
CA PHE A 73 -10.23 -30.34 -5.98
C PHE A 73 -10.40 -30.13 -4.47
N SER A 74 -9.98 -28.98 -3.98
CA SER A 74 -10.21 -28.60 -2.59
C SER A 74 -11.45 -27.72 -2.53
N PHE A 75 -12.49 -28.18 -1.90
CA PHE A 75 -13.73 -27.44 -1.64
C PHE A 75 -13.45 -26.09 -0.97
N LYS A 76 -12.48 -26.05 -0.05
CA LYS A 76 -11.98 -24.83 0.58
C LYS A 76 -11.48 -23.83 -0.45
N ASN A 77 -10.67 -24.27 -1.40
CA ASN A 77 -10.13 -23.38 -2.45
C ASN A 77 -11.23 -22.89 -3.39
N PHE A 78 -12.24 -23.70 -3.64
CA PHE A 78 -13.43 -23.28 -4.40
C PHE A 78 -14.19 -22.18 -3.66
N LEU A 79 -14.47 -22.35 -2.38
CA LEU A 79 -15.17 -21.34 -1.56
C LEU A 79 -14.36 -20.02 -1.49
N ILE A 80 -13.05 -20.09 -1.30
CA ILE A 80 -12.19 -18.90 -1.30
C ILE A 80 -12.27 -18.17 -2.65
N LYS A 81 -12.20 -18.91 -3.76
CA LYS A 81 -12.32 -18.32 -5.10
C LYS A 81 -13.67 -17.65 -5.31
N LEU A 82 -14.75 -18.32 -4.90
CA LEU A 82 -16.11 -17.78 -5.00
C LEU A 82 -16.25 -16.50 -4.17
N TYR A 83 -15.80 -16.54 -2.91
CA TYR A 83 -15.82 -15.40 -1.99
C TYR A 83 -15.04 -14.20 -2.55
N VAL A 84 -13.80 -14.42 -3.00
CA VAL A 84 -12.99 -13.35 -3.57
C VAL A 84 -13.61 -12.81 -4.86
N ARG A 85 -14.22 -13.67 -5.69
CA ARG A 85 -14.90 -13.26 -6.92
C ARG A 85 -16.11 -12.38 -6.62
N LEU A 86 -16.92 -12.75 -5.64
CA LEU A 86 -18.07 -11.95 -5.20
C LEU A 86 -17.63 -10.59 -4.65
N LEU A 87 -16.65 -10.58 -3.75
CA LEU A 87 -16.13 -9.35 -3.17
C LEU A 87 -15.40 -8.46 -4.19
N SER A 88 -14.95 -9.00 -5.33
CA SER A 88 -14.29 -8.23 -6.39
C SER A 88 -15.26 -7.51 -7.35
N ILE A 89 -16.58 -7.65 -7.14
CA ILE A 89 -17.61 -6.92 -7.88
C ILE A 89 -17.45 -5.42 -7.62
N ASN A 90 -17.51 -4.60 -8.66
CA ASN A 90 -17.27 -3.16 -8.58
C ASN A 90 -18.10 -2.45 -7.52
N PHE A 91 -19.38 -2.79 -7.45
CA PHE A 91 -20.30 -2.22 -6.46
C PHE A 91 -19.89 -2.55 -5.03
N ILE A 92 -19.54 -3.81 -4.75
CA ILE A 92 -19.10 -4.24 -3.42
C ILE A 92 -17.79 -3.56 -3.04
N LEU A 93 -16.82 -3.49 -3.96
CA LEU A 93 -15.57 -2.78 -3.72
C LEU A 93 -15.79 -1.29 -3.46
N PHE A 94 -16.71 -0.66 -4.17
CA PHE A 94 -17.10 0.73 -3.93
C PHE A 94 -17.66 0.91 -2.51
N LEU A 95 -18.55 0.03 -2.06
CA LEU A 95 -19.12 0.08 -0.71
C LEU A 95 -18.03 -0.10 0.36
N ILE A 96 -17.17 -1.11 0.20
CA ILE A 96 -16.06 -1.34 1.14
C ILE A 96 -15.15 -0.11 1.18
N LYS A 97 -14.77 0.42 0.02
CA LYS A 97 -13.93 1.63 -0.06
C LYS A 97 -14.61 2.82 0.63
N LYS A 98 -15.92 3.00 0.46
CA LYS A 98 -16.69 4.05 1.14
C LYS A 98 -16.63 3.91 2.66
N ILE A 99 -16.73 2.69 3.18
CA ILE A 99 -16.59 2.41 4.63
C ILE A 99 -15.16 2.73 5.10
N LEU A 100 -14.13 2.25 4.39
CA LEU A 100 -12.73 2.47 4.74
C LEU A 100 -12.35 3.96 4.72
N ASN A 101 -12.98 4.74 3.84
CA ASN A 101 -12.75 6.18 3.69
C ASN A 101 -13.62 7.04 4.60
N ASN A 102 -14.48 6.42 5.42
CA ASN A 102 -15.31 7.16 6.36
C ASN A 102 -14.43 7.77 7.46
N LYS A 103 -14.65 9.05 7.80
CA LYS A 103 -13.89 9.79 8.82
C LYS A 103 -13.77 9.07 10.17
N TYR A 104 -14.79 8.32 10.57
CA TYR A 104 -14.79 7.55 11.82
C TYR A 104 -13.93 6.29 11.76
N PHE A 105 -13.63 5.80 10.55
CA PHE A 105 -12.76 4.65 10.34
C PHE A 105 -11.29 5.03 10.23
N LEU A 106 -10.98 6.28 9.86
CA LEU A 106 -9.61 6.76 9.70
C LEU A 106 -8.83 6.79 11.02
N ASN A 107 -7.51 6.80 10.93
CA ASN A 107 -6.63 6.88 12.09
C ASN A 107 -6.79 8.23 12.80
N LYS A 108 -7.27 8.17 14.06
CA LYS A 108 -7.56 9.37 14.84
C LYS A 108 -6.30 10.15 15.18
N ASP A 109 -5.21 9.46 15.54
CA ASP A 109 -3.96 10.10 15.93
C ASP A 109 -3.41 10.95 14.80
N VAL A 110 -3.31 10.36 13.60
CA VAL A 110 -2.85 11.07 12.40
C VAL A 110 -3.79 12.21 12.04
N SER A 111 -5.10 12.02 12.14
CA SER A 111 -6.10 13.05 11.87
C SER A 111 -5.98 14.25 12.82
N VAL A 112 -5.81 14.00 14.12
CA VAL A 112 -5.62 15.04 15.13
C VAL A 112 -4.34 15.83 14.87
N TYR A 113 -3.24 15.14 14.54
CA TYR A 113 -1.98 15.81 14.25
C TYR A 113 -2.05 16.66 13.00
N LEU A 114 -2.61 16.15 11.89
CA LEU A 114 -2.75 16.94 10.66
C LEU A 114 -3.62 18.17 10.89
N LYS A 115 -4.72 18.02 11.65
CA LYS A 115 -5.56 19.16 12.03
C LYS A 115 -4.80 20.19 12.85
N LYS A 116 -3.96 19.76 13.80
CA LYS A 116 -3.19 20.65 14.70
C LYS A 116 -2.08 21.39 13.96
N ILE A 117 -1.36 20.71 13.07
CA ILE A 117 -0.19 21.27 12.37
C ILE A 117 -0.63 22.07 11.14
N ASN A 118 -1.73 21.66 10.50
CA ASN A 118 -2.26 22.24 9.27
C ASN A 118 -1.18 22.44 8.19
N PRO A 119 -0.44 21.38 7.78
CA PRO A 119 0.63 21.50 6.81
C PRO A 119 0.09 21.67 5.40
N ASP A 120 0.83 22.34 4.52
CA ASP A 120 0.50 22.45 3.08
C ASP A 120 0.71 21.12 2.35
N LEU A 121 1.68 20.33 2.80
CA LEU A 121 2.09 19.08 2.16
C LEU A 121 2.45 18.03 3.20
N VAL A 122 1.97 16.80 3.01
CA VAL A 122 2.39 15.61 3.74
C VAL A 122 3.24 14.74 2.83
N ILE A 123 4.52 14.60 3.16
CA ILE A 123 5.44 13.68 2.49
C ILE A 123 5.44 12.37 3.26
N TYR A 124 5.15 11.27 2.57
CA TYR A 124 5.03 9.95 3.18
C TYR A 124 5.89 8.90 2.45
N PRO A 125 7.08 8.56 2.99
CA PRO A 125 7.86 7.43 2.51
C PRO A 125 7.11 6.12 2.79
N THR A 126 6.99 5.26 1.78
CA THR A 126 6.16 4.06 1.91
C THR A 126 6.61 2.90 1.04
N ASN A 127 6.43 1.69 1.56
CA ASN A 127 6.51 0.44 0.81
C ASN A 127 5.19 0.07 0.11
N ALA A 128 4.20 0.95 0.16
CA ALA A 128 2.87 0.80 -0.43
C ALA A 128 2.00 -0.34 0.18
N PHE A 129 2.38 -0.89 1.32
CA PHE A 129 1.70 -2.06 1.90
C PHE A 129 1.01 -1.82 3.25
N GLU A 130 1.49 -0.89 4.04
CA GLU A 130 0.94 -0.58 5.36
C GLU A 130 -0.47 0.08 5.27
N PRO A 131 -1.32 -0.11 6.29
CA PRO A 131 -2.69 0.45 6.31
C PRO A 131 -2.73 1.97 6.14
N LEU A 132 -1.74 2.68 6.71
CA LEU A 132 -1.70 4.13 6.70
C LEU A 132 -1.56 4.71 5.28
N VAL A 133 -0.92 3.99 4.35
CA VAL A 133 -0.87 4.32 2.91
C VAL A 133 -2.27 4.57 2.33
N SER A 134 -3.23 3.77 2.78
CA SER A 134 -4.61 3.89 2.30
C SER A 134 -5.35 5.07 2.91
N GLU A 135 -4.93 5.54 4.08
CA GLU A 135 -5.64 6.58 4.83
C GLU A 135 -5.08 7.98 4.61
N ILE A 136 -3.76 8.12 4.45
CA ILE A 136 -3.09 9.43 4.27
C ILE A 136 -3.76 10.30 3.20
N PRO A 137 -4.05 9.81 1.97
CA PRO A 137 -4.67 10.64 0.95
C PRO A 137 -6.05 11.17 1.36
N ILE A 138 -6.82 10.37 2.11
CA ILE A 138 -8.15 10.75 2.56
C ILE A 138 -8.07 11.74 3.72
N ILE A 139 -7.17 11.50 4.69
CA ILE A 139 -6.97 12.42 5.81
C ILE A 139 -6.47 13.76 5.28
N CYS A 140 -5.50 13.77 4.37
CA CYS A 140 -5.01 14.99 3.73
C CYS A 140 -6.14 15.75 3.03
N LYS A 141 -6.98 15.05 2.26
CA LYS A 141 -8.14 15.65 1.58
C LYS A 141 -9.14 16.28 2.56
N LEU A 142 -9.38 15.66 3.73
CA LEU A 142 -10.27 16.21 4.76
C LEU A 142 -9.76 17.54 5.31
N TYR A 143 -8.44 17.72 5.39
CA TYR A 143 -7.81 18.93 5.91
C TYR A 143 -7.26 19.86 4.80
N LYS A 144 -7.65 19.64 3.54
CA LYS A 144 -7.22 20.43 2.38
C LYS A 144 -5.69 20.48 2.20
N THR A 145 -5.00 19.47 2.68
CA THR A 145 -3.55 19.29 2.58
C THR A 145 -3.22 18.43 1.37
N LYS A 146 -2.09 18.66 0.71
CA LYS A 146 -1.60 17.79 -0.36
C LYS A 146 -0.85 16.57 0.19
N SER A 147 -0.96 15.44 -0.50
CA SER A 147 -0.27 14.20 -0.16
C SER A 147 0.75 13.83 -1.23
N PHE A 148 1.97 13.50 -0.80
CA PHE A 148 3.07 13.13 -1.67
C PHE A 148 3.73 11.83 -1.18
N PHE A 149 3.63 10.77 -1.98
CA PHE A 149 4.25 9.49 -1.63
C PHE A 149 5.64 9.35 -2.21
N LEU A 150 6.58 8.90 -1.38
CA LEU A 150 7.91 8.49 -1.81
C LEU A 150 7.97 6.97 -1.80
N ILE A 151 8.07 6.34 -2.96
CA ILE A 151 8.09 4.87 -3.07
C ILE A 151 9.45 4.31 -2.70
N ASP A 152 9.47 3.45 -1.68
CA ASP A 152 10.68 2.91 -1.06
C ASP A 152 11.45 1.93 -1.95
N ASN A 153 10.77 1.11 -2.79
CA ASN A 153 11.40 0.15 -3.69
C ASN A 153 10.74 0.12 -5.08
N TRP A 154 11.54 -0.24 -6.09
CA TRP A 154 11.12 -0.30 -7.48
C TRP A 154 9.96 -1.26 -7.77
N ASP A 155 9.81 -2.31 -6.97
CA ASP A 155 8.80 -3.37 -7.16
C ASP A 155 7.51 -3.16 -6.36
N ASN A 156 7.48 -2.19 -5.44
CA ASN A 156 6.37 -2.02 -4.50
C ASN A 156 5.01 -1.89 -5.21
N LEU A 157 4.97 -1.13 -6.30
CA LEU A 157 3.74 -0.84 -7.04
C LEU A 157 3.32 -1.97 -8.01
N SER A 158 4.16 -2.97 -8.25
CA SER A 158 3.89 -4.08 -9.15
C SER A 158 3.80 -5.44 -8.47
N SER A 159 4.29 -5.56 -7.23
CA SER A 159 4.41 -6.84 -6.53
C SER A 159 3.72 -6.89 -5.16
N LYS A 160 3.66 -5.77 -4.43
CA LYS A 160 3.25 -5.79 -3.02
C LYS A 160 1.79 -5.45 -2.79
N SER A 161 1.28 -4.41 -3.45
CA SER A 161 -0.09 -3.95 -3.18
C SER A 161 -0.71 -3.19 -4.35
N ILE A 162 -2.02 -2.99 -4.25
CA ILE A 162 -2.78 -1.99 -5.01
C ILE A 162 -3.13 -0.87 -4.04
N LEU A 163 -2.79 0.36 -4.40
CA LEU A 163 -3.15 1.54 -3.62
C LEU A 163 -4.67 1.71 -3.61
N ILE A 164 -5.27 1.68 -2.44
CA ILE A 164 -6.73 1.84 -2.27
C ILE A 164 -7.13 3.27 -2.60
N ASN A 165 -6.33 4.23 -2.14
CA ASN A 165 -6.48 5.65 -2.42
C ASN A 165 -5.16 6.17 -2.99
N HIS A 166 -5.26 7.02 -4.01
CA HIS A 166 -4.08 7.63 -4.63
C HIS A 166 -3.71 8.91 -3.91
N PRO A 167 -2.41 9.18 -3.72
CA PRO A 167 -1.92 10.49 -3.27
C PRO A 167 -2.14 11.54 -4.37
N ASP A 168 -1.98 12.82 -4.04
CA ASP A 168 -1.97 13.89 -5.05
C ASP A 168 -0.75 13.78 -5.97
N TYR A 169 0.40 13.35 -5.44
CA TYR A 169 1.64 13.12 -6.19
C TYR A 169 2.36 11.88 -5.66
N ILE A 170 3.12 11.24 -6.55
CA ILE A 170 3.94 10.07 -6.21
C ILE A 170 5.32 10.19 -6.84
N SER A 171 6.37 10.03 -6.03
CA SER A 171 7.75 9.91 -6.51
C SER A 171 8.16 8.46 -6.63
N VAL A 172 8.75 8.12 -7.75
CA VAL A 172 9.18 6.76 -8.10
C VAL A 172 10.63 6.75 -8.57
N TRP A 173 11.25 5.58 -8.57
CA TRP A 173 12.68 5.41 -8.84
C TRP A 173 13.10 5.74 -10.28
N GLY A 174 12.28 5.37 -11.25
CA GLY A 174 12.62 5.53 -12.65
C GLY A 174 11.46 5.22 -13.58
N LYS A 175 11.73 5.20 -14.87
CA LYS A 175 10.73 4.97 -15.94
C LYS A 175 9.93 3.68 -15.75
N GLN A 176 10.57 2.58 -15.33
CA GLN A 176 9.89 1.32 -15.07
C GLN A 176 8.86 1.46 -13.95
N THR A 177 9.25 2.06 -12.82
CA THR A 177 8.35 2.26 -11.68
C THR A 177 7.25 3.28 -12.00
N ALA A 178 7.54 4.29 -12.84
CA ALA A 178 6.53 5.21 -13.37
C ALA A 178 5.48 4.47 -14.22
N ASN A 179 5.91 3.54 -15.06
CA ASN A 179 5.00 2.67 -15.81
C ASN A 179 4.15 1.79 -14.88
N HIS A 180 4.72 1.26 -13.78
CA HIS A 180 3.96 0.51 -12.78
C HIS A 180 2.91 1.41 -12.10
N ALA A 181 3.27 2.63 -11.69
CA ALA A 181 2.35 3.60 -11.12
C ALA A 181 1.19 3.92 -12.08
N ASN A 182 1.48 4.15 -13.35
CA ASN A 182 0.47 4.46 -14.34
C ASN A 182 -0.39 3.25 -14.72
N LYS A 183 0.22 2.16 -15.24
CA LYS A 183 -0.51 1.04 -15.83
C LYS A 183 -1.12 0.09 -14.80
N ILE A 184 -0.45 -0.13 -13.67
CA ILE A 184 -0.90 -1.07 -12.64
C ILE A 184 -1.77 -0.36 -11.62
N GLN A 185 -1.29 0.78 -11.10
CA GLN A 185 -1.99 1.53 -10.05
C GLN A 185 -3.04 2.52 -10.59
N ASN A 186 -3.07 2.79 -11.92
CA ASN A 186 -3.93 3.78 -12.59
C ASN A 186 -3.71 5.22 -12.08
N ILE A 187 -2.49 5.58 -11.70
CA ILE A 187 -2.15 6.94 -11.33
C ILE A 187 -1.92 7.75 -12.62
N PRO A 188 -2.54 8.93 -12.78
CA PRO A 188 -2.31 9.80 -13.92
C PRO A 188 -0.83 10.17 -14.08
N GLN A 189 -0.32 10.20 -15.32
CA GLN A 189 1.09 10.49 -15.58
C GLN A 189 1.55 11.84 -15.01
N LYS A 190 0.69 12.85 -15.01
CA LYS A 190 0.96 14.19 -14.45
C LYS A 190 1.17 14.20 -12.92
N GLU A 191 0.75 13.16 -12.23
CA GLU A 191 0.88 13.00 -10.77
C GLU A 191 2.13 12.18 -10.40
N ILE A 192 2.86 11.66 -11.41
CA ILE A 192 4.02 10.79 -11.23
C ILE A 192 5.31 11.59 -11.46
N LEU A 193 6.16 11.61 -10.47
CA LEU A 193 7.49 12.22 -10.51
C LEU A 193 8.57 11.14 -10.50
N ILE A 194 9.58 11.26 -11.36
CA ILE A 194 10.75 10.37 -11.32
C ILE A 194 11.80 11.06 -10.46
N GLY A 195 11.87 10.66 -9.18
CA GLY A 195 12.74 11.27 -8.17
C GLY A 195 14.05 10.51 -7.93
N GLY A 196 14.27 9.40 -8.63
CA GLY A 196 15.43 8.56 -8.37
C GLY A 196 15.32 7.73 -7.09
N THR A 197 16.48 7.35 -6.55
CA THR A 197 16.59 6.49 -5.37
C THR A 197 17.55 7.09 -4.34
N PRO A 198 17.16 8.11 -3.58
CA PRO A 198 18.05 8.78 -2.62
C PRO A 198 18.71 7.80 -1.62
N ARG A 199 18.11 6.64 -1.41
CA ARG A 199 18.63 5.56 -0.59
C ARG A 199 20.01 5.07 -1.03
N TYR A 200 20.32 5.17 -2.33
CA TYR A 200 21.59 4.71 -2.89
C TYR A 200 22.58 5.84 -3.19
N ASP A 201 22.22 7.09 -2.96
CA ASP A 201 23.11 8.23 -3.20
C ASP A 201 24.41 8.12 -2.40
N ILE A 202 24.37 7.45 -1.25
CA ILE A 202 25.55 7.18 -0.42
C ILE A 202 26.65 6.43 -1.17
N PHE A 203 26.30 5.55 -2.12
CA PHE A 203 27.28 4.78 -2.91
C PHE A 203 27.92 5.60 -4.04
N PHE A 204 27.34 6.76 -4.35
CA PHE A 204 27.85 7.66 -5.40
C PHE A 204 28.52 8.90 -4.84
N LYS A 205 28.44 9.13 -3.52
CA LYS A 205 29.22 10.17 -2.87
C LYS A 205 30.68 9.71 -2.84
N LYS A 206 31.51 10.34 -3.67
CA LYS A 206 32.96 10.23 -3.48
C LYS A 206 33.25 10.76 -2.08
N GLU A 207 33.94 9.98 -1.25
CA GLU A 207 34.57 10.50 -0.05
C GLU A 207 35.50 11.61 -0.50
N ILE A 208 35.17 12.84 -0.12
CA ILE A 208 36.02 14.01 -0.32
C ILE A 208 36.96 14.06 0.85
#